data_e521e7fde533043fb394625dfe74d930
#
_entry.id   e521e7fde533043fb394625dfe74d930
#
_cell.length_a   1.000
_cell.length_b   1.000
_cell.length_c   1.000
_cell.angle_alpha   90.00
_cell.angle_beta   90.00
_cell.angle_gamma   90.00
#
_symmetry.space_group_name_H-M   'P 1'
#
loop_
_entity.id
_entity.type
_entity.pdbx_description
1 polymer ?
#
loop_
_entity_poly.entity_id
_entity_poly.type
_entity_poly.pdbx_seq_one_letter_code
_entity_poly.pdbx_strand_id
1 'polypeptide(L)'
;MSIVDLSLDGTVAVITMDNGENRQNLAFARAMNKAIDNALADESVTAMVITSAGEKFFSAGVDLEWMMDRFSNNATDDMRAFMYAMNDVFKKCLLAPVPVIAAINGHAFGNGAILSCACDFRFMKSDRGFFCFPEVDVSIPFLPGMLAFVKKSIPHYKFNEMILTGKRVAAPELEEHHIIEKACADKEDLMAQAMAFARTFNKKRGIFGEHKRRLHKHIIKIIDEQDPEFIEPLNLMA
;
A
#
# COMPACT_ATOMS: atom_id res chain seq x y z
N MET A 1 -21.59 2.62 6.66
CA MET A 1 -20.82 2.82 5.42
C MET A 1 -19.68 1.83 5.43
N SER A 2 -19.31 1.28 4.27
CA SER A 2 -18.12 0.43 4.15
C SER A 2 -16.88 1.32 4.28
N ILE A 3 -15.85 0.84 4.98
CA ILE A 3 -14.58 1.57 5.10
C ILE A 3 -13.65 1.33 3.90
N VAL A 4 -13.98 0.40 3.04
CA VAL A 4 -13.34 0.13 1.75
C VAL A 4 -14.41 -0.33 0.77
N ASP A 5 -14.57 0.39 -0.32
CA ASP A 5 -15.52 0.08 -1.37
C ASP A 5 -14.81 -0.49 -2.61
N LEU A 6 -15.49 -1.39 -3.31
CA LEU A 6 -15.06 -1.96 -4.58
C LEU A 6 -16.07 -1.59 -5.67
N SER A 7 -15.61 -1.00 -6.74
CA SER A 7 -16.38 -0.75 -7.95
C SER A 7 -15.65 -1.23 -9.19
N LEU A 8 -16.38 -1.44 -10.29
CA LEU A 8 -15.82 -1.79 -11.59
C LEU A 8 -16.04 -0.64 -12.57
N ASP A 9 -15.00 -0.24 -13.28
CA ASP A 9 -15.05 0.64 -14.43
C ASP A 9 -14.52 -0.12 -15.65
N GLY A 10 -15.44 -0.70 -16.40
CA GLY A 10 -15.12 -1.68 -17.42
C GLY A 10 -14.46 -2.91 -16.82
N THR A 11 -13.23 -3.21 -17.21
CA THR A 11 -12.42 -4.31 -16.69
C THR A 11 -11.43 -3.88 -15.58
N VAL A 12 -11.49 -2.63 -15.13
CA VAL A 12 -10.64 -2.12 -14.06
C VAL A 12 -11.40 -2.14 -12.74
N ALA A 13 -10.90 -2.87 -11.75
CA ALA A 13 -11.40 -2.83 -10.38
C ALA A 13 -10.84 -1.61 -9.66
N VAL A 14 -11.71 -0.78 -9.09
CA VAL A 14 -11.32 0.39 -8.29
C VAL A 14 -11.66 0.11 -6.83
N ILE A 15 -10.63 0.02 -6.00
CA ILE A 15 -10.73 -0.14 -4.55
C ILE A 15 -10.55 1.24 -3.92
N THR A 16 -11.61 1.74 -3.29
CA THR A 16 -11.63 3.08 -2.68
C THR A 16 -11.66 2.96 -1.15
N MET A 17 -10.60 3.43 -0.50
CA MET A 17 -10.54 3.54 0.95
C MET A 17 -11.39 4.74 1.41
N ASP A 18 -12.35 4.53 2.30
CA ASP A 18 -13.26 5.57 2.82
C ASP A 18 -13.43 5.45 4.34
N ASN A 19 -12.36 5.76 5.06
CA ASN A 19 -12.31 5.72 6.52
C ASN A 19 -11.60 6.97 7.07
N GLY A 20 -12.10 8.15 6.72
CA GLY A 20 -11.53 9.43 7.12
C GLY A 20 -10.09 9.62 6.66
N GLU A 21 -9.12 9.54 7.57
CA GLU A 21 -7.69 9.59 7.25
C GLU A 21 -7.14 8.24 6.75
N ASN A 22 -7.99 7.23 6.57
CA ASN A 22 -7.61 5.87 6.22
C ASN A 22 -6.52 5.30 7.13
N ARG A 23 -6.70 5.53 8.46
CA ARG A 23 -5.87 4.90 9.48
C ARG A 23 -6.11 3.40 9.48
N GLN A 24 -5.03 2.65 9.55
CA GLN A 24 -5.03 1.21 9.34
C GLN A 24 -5.04 0.47 10.67
N ASN A 25 -6.09 -0.30 10.90
CA ASN A 25 -6.29 -1.21 12.02
C ASN A 25 -6.82 -2.56 11.50
N LEU A 26 -7.17 -3.47 12.39
CA LEU A 26 -7.62 -4.81 12.01
C LEU A 26 -8.88 -4.80 11.12
N ALA A 27 -9.83 -3.88 11.37
CA ALA A 27 -11.03 -3.76 10.56
C ALA A 27 -10.70 -3.27 9.15
N PHE A 28 -9.80 -2.28 9.02
CA PHE A 28 -9.28 -1.81 7.74
C PHE A 28 -8.59 -2.94 6.96
N ALA A 29 -7.67 -3.67 7.61
CA ALA A 29 -6.93 -4.75 6.97
C ALA A 29 -7.85 -5.86 6.44
N ARG A 30 -8.86 -6.24 7.22
CA ARG A 30 -9.87 -7.22 6.81
C ARG A 30 -10.72 -6.73 5.63
N ALA A 31 -11.12 -5.45 5.64
CA ALA A 31 -11.89 -4.85 4.55
C ALA A 31 -11.08 -4.78 3.24
N MET A 32 -9.80 -4.38 3.32
CA MET A 32 -8.89 -4.39 2.17
C MET A 32 -8.70 -5.79 1.60
N ASN A 33 -8.43 -6.78 2.45
CA ASN A 33 -8.30 -8.17 2.02
C ASN A 33 -9.55 -8.65 1.27
N LYS A 34 -10.73 -8.38 1.82
CA LYS A 34 -12.01 -8.75 1.19
C LYS A 34 -12.21 -8.06 -0.15
N ALA A 35 -11.89 -6.75 -0.25
CA ALA A 35 -12.02 -6.01 -1.49
C ALA A 35 -11.10 -6.55 -2.59
N ILE A 36 -9.84 -6.84 -2.24
CA ILE A 36 -8.88 -7.43 -3.18
C ILE A 36 -9.32 -8.83 -3.62
N ASP A 37 -9.76 -9.69 -2.69
CA ASP A 37 -10.24 -11.02 -3.02
C ASP A 37 -11.44 -10.98 -3.96
N ASN A 38 -12.41 -10.10 -3.70
CA ASN A 38 -13.57 -9.91 -4.57
C ASN A 38 -13.18 -9.41 -5.97
N ALA A 39 -12.23 -8.44 -6.05
CA ALA A 39 -11.73 -7.95 -7.33
C ALA A 39 -11.02 -9.06 -8.13
N LEU A 40 -10.25 -9.91 -7.45
CA LEU A 40 -9.50 -10.99 -8.11
C LEU A 40 -10.38 -12.21 -8.45
N ALA A 41 -11.51 -12.39 -7.78
CA ALA A 41 -12.48 -13.44 -8.09
C ALA A 41 -13.21 -13.19 -9.42
N ASP A 42 -13.31 -11.93 -9.86
CA ASP A 42 -13.84 -11.58 -11.17
C ASP A 42 -12.76 -11.76 -12.25
N GLU A 43 -12.92 -12.78 -13.08
CA GLU A 43 -11.96 -13.10 -14.14
C GLU A 43 -11.91 -12.04 -15.26
N SER A 44 -12.92 -11.16 -15.35
CA SER A 44 -12.94 -10.04 -16.31
C SER A 44 -12.02 -8.90 -15.91
N VAL A 45 -11.60 -8.83 -14.64
CA VAL A 45 -10.70 -7.80 -14.14
C VAL A 45 -9.31 -7.94 -14.74
N THR A 46 -8.85 -6.88 -15.40
CA THR A 46 -7.53 -6.80 -16.06
C THR A 46 -6.53 -5.94 -15.32
N ALA A 47 -6.98 -5.08 -14.40
CA ALA A 47 -6.16 -4.24 -13.53
C ALA A 47 -6.90 -3.85 -12.25
N MET A 48 -6.19 -3.50 -11.19
CA MET A 48 -6.73 -2.91 -9.96
C MET A 48 -6.14 -1.54 -9.72
N VAL A 49 -6.97 -0.57 -9.33
CA VAL A 49 -6.57 0.77 -8.88
C VAL A 49 -6.98 0.91 -7.42
N ILE A 50 -6.05 1.27 -6.54
CA ILE A 50 -6.29 1.57 -5.12
C ILE A 50 -6.19 3.08 -4.93
N THR A 51 -7.23 3.69 -4.37
CA THR A 51 -7.30 5.13 -4.11
C THR A 51 -8.05 5.43 -2.81
N SER A 52 -8.29 6.70 -2.51
CA SER A 52 -9.05 7.16 -1.34
C SER A 52 -10.21 8.07 -1.76
N ALA A 53 -11.32 7.98 -1.04
CA ALA A 53 -12.44 8.91 -1.19
C ALA A 53 -12.10 10.32 -0.72
N GLY A 54 -11.32 10.43 0.38
CA GLY A 54 -10.94 11.70 1.00
C GLY A 54 -10.04 12.56 0.12
N GLU A 55 -10.01 13.87 0.41
CA GLU A 55 -9.21 14.84 -0.36
C GLU A 55 -7.79 15.04 0.21
N LYS A 56 -7.60 14.76 1.49
CA LYS A 56 -6.36 15.10 2.20
C LYS A 56 -5.41 13.93 2.35
N PHE A 57 -5.93 12.73 2.58
CA PHE A 57 -5.13 11.54 2.83
C PHE A 57 -5.43 10.44 1.84
N PHE A 58 -4.39 9.86 1.27
CA PHE A 58 -4.44 8.51 0.73
C PHE A 58 -4.53 7.53 1.91
N SER A 59 -3.56 7.59 2.84
CA SER A 59 -3.63 6.93 4.14
C SER A 59 -2.62 7.56 5.10
N ALA A 60 -3.04 7.79 6.35
CA ALA A 60 -2.18 8.26 7.43
C ALA A 60 -1.32 7.15 8.07
N GLY A 61 -1.42 5.92 7.57
CA GLY A 61 -0.69 4.77 8.12
C GLY A 61 -1.42 4.08 9.26
N VAL A 62 -0.66 3.43 10.14
CA VAL A 62 -1.20 2.66 11.26
C VAL A 62 -2.01 3.55 12.21
N ASP A 63 -3.16 3.03 12.67
CA ASP A 63 -3.98 3.62 13.71
C ASP A 63 -3.30 3.41 15.08
N LEU A 64 -2.43 4.36 15.44
CA LEU A 64 -1.66 4.28 16.69
C LEU A 64 -2.57 4.36 17.93
N GLU A 65 -3.68 5.08 17.88
CA GLU A 65 -4.62 5.16 18.99
C GLU A 65 -5.27 3.79 19.23
N TRP A 66 -5.67 3.11 18.16
CA TRP A 66 -6.18 1.74 18.23
C TRP A 66 -5.11 0.77 18.73
N MET A 67 -3.86 0.88 18.26
CA MET A 67 -2.74 0.04 18.72
C MET A 67 -2.50 0.21 20.22
N MET A 68 -2.45 1.46 20.70
CA MET A 68 -2.26 1.76 22.13
C MET A 68 -3.42 1.26 23.00
N ASP A 69 -4.67 1.40 22.52
CA ASP A 69 -5.83 0.86 23.22
C ASP A 69 -5.76 -0.67 23.35
N ARG A 70 -5.43 -1.38 22.24
CA ARG A 70 -5.25 -2.84 22.28
C ARG A 70 -4.15 -3.26 23.25
N PHE A 71 -3.02 -2.57 23.21
CA PHE A 71 -1.90 -2.84 24.14
C PHE A 71 -2.32 -2.63 25.59
N SER A 72 -2.94 -1.51 25.92
CA SER A 72 -3.38 -1.16 27.27
C SER A 72 -4.42 -2.13 27.85
N ASN A 73 -5.23 -2.73 26.99
CA ASN A 73 -6.26 -3.71 27.35
C ASN A 73 -5.77 -5.17 27.25
N ASN A 74 -4.46 -5.41 27.07
CA ASN A 74 -3.87 -6.74 26.86
C ASN A 74 -4.49 -7.52 25.67
N ALA A 75 -5.09 -6.84 24.72
CA ALA A 75 -5.64 -7.42 23.49
C ALA A 75 -4.56 -7.62 22.42
N THR A 76 -3.44 -8.23 22.81
CA THR A 76 -2.24 -8.39 21.97
C THR A 76 -2.49 -9.29 20.75
N ASP A 77 -3.44 -10.22 20.86
CA ASP A 77 -3.82 -11.08 19.73
C ASP A 77 -4.48 -10.28 18.60
N ASP A 78 -5.24 -9.21 18.90
CA ASP A 78 -5.77 -8.31 17.88
C ASP A 78 -4.64 -7.56 17.15
N MET A 79 -3.58 -7.19 17.86
CA MET A 79 -2.40 -6.53 17.28
C MET A 79 -1.67 -7.47 16.32
N ARG A 80 -1.43 -8.72 16.73
CA ARG A 80 -0.83 -9.76 15.86
C ARG A 80 -1.73 -10.01 14.64
N ALA A 81 -3.03 -10.18 14.86
CA ALA A 81 -3.99 -10.38 13.78
C ALA A 81 -3.99 -9.22 12.78
N PHE A 82 -3.85 -7.98 13.24
CA PHE A 82 -3.71 -6.80 12.37
C PHE A 82 -2.43 -6.88 11.52
N MET A 83 -1.29 -7.17 12.14
CA MET A 83 -0.01 -7.24 11.43
C MET A 83 -0.03 -8.31 10.34
N TYR A 84 -0.51 -9.52 10.67
CA TYR A 84 -0.66 -10.59 9.68
C TYR A 84 -1.69 -10.26 8.59
N ALA A 85 -2.82 -9.64 8.96
CA ALA A 85 -3.82 -9.23 7.98
C ALA A 85 -3.28 -8.15 7.02
N MET A 86 -2.40 -7.24 7.50
CA MET A 86 -1.70 -6.29 6.62
C MET A 86 -0.66 -6.97 5.75
N ASN A 87 0.10 -7.92 6.28
CA ASN A 87 1.02 -8.74 5.46
C ASN A 87 0.27 -9.47 4.34
N ASP A 88 -0.96 -9.95 4.59
CA ASP A 88 -1.80 -10.55 3.56
C ASP A 88 -2.23 -9.54 2.49
N VAL A 89 -2.59 -8.31 2.87
CA VAL A 89 -2.85 -7.22 1.91
C VAL A 89 -1.64 -6.99 1.01
N PHE A 90 -0.43 -6.88 1.59
CA PHE A 90 0.80 -6.67 0.83
C PHE A 90 1.10 -7.84 -0.11
N LYS A 91 1.01 -9.09 0.40
CA LYS A 91 1.22 -10.29 -0.41
C LYS A 91 0.23 -10.37 -1.59
N LYS A 92 -1.05 -10.05 -1.35
CA LYS A 92 -2.04 -9.99 -2.42
C LYS A 92 -1.72 -8.95 -3.48
N CYS A 93 -1.30 -7.74 -3.10
CA CYS A 93 -0.84 -6.74 -4.05
C CYS A 93 0.39 -7.21 -4.83
N LEU A 94 1.38 -7.80 -4.15
CA LEU A 94 2.61 -8.30 -4.76
C LEU A 94 2.39 -9.49 -5.71
N LEU A 95 1.38 -10.33 -5.47
CA LEU A 95 1.15 -11.58 -6.20
C LEU A 95 -0.08 -11.54 -7.11
N ALA A 96 -0.85 -10.45 -7.12
CA ALA A 96 -2.03 -10.31 -7.96
C ALA A 96 -1.72 -10.71 -9.42
N PRO A 97 -2.58 -11.52 -10.07
CA PRO A 97 -2.38 -11.92 -11.46
C PRO A 97 -2.71 -10.80 -12.46
N VAL A 98 -2.91 -9.60 -11.95
CA VAL A 98 -3.15 -8.36 -12.71
C VAL A 98 -2.31 -7.23 -12.11
N PRO A 99 -2.02 -6.14 -12.85
CA PRO A 99 -1.34 -4.98 -12.29
C PRO A 99 -2.17 -4.32 -11.19
N VAL A 100 -1.48 -3.89 -10.13
CA VAL A 100 -2.03 -3.11 -9.03
C VAL A 100 -1.42 -1.72 -9.07
N ILE A 101 -2.26 -0.69 -9.14
CA ILE A 101 -1.87 0.70 -9.32
C ILE A 101 -2.32 1.49 -8.10
N ALA A 102 -1.42 2.20 -7.43
CA ALA A 102 -1.78 3.15 -6.39
C ALA A 102 -2.03 4.53 -7.02
N ALA A 103 -3.24 5.05 -6.89
CA ALA A 103 -3.60 6.42 -7.23
C ALA A 103 -3.63 7.26 -5.94
N ILE A 104 -2.49 7.91 -5.63
CA ILE A 104 -2.22 8.57 -4.35
C ILE A 104 -2.79 9.99 -4.41
N ASN A 105 -3.98 10.18 -3.87
CA ASN A 105 -4.73 11.43 -3.93
C ASN A 105 -4.53 12.35 -2.72
N GLY A 106 -3.45 12.19 -1.97
CA GLY A 106 -3.16 13.00 -0.80
C GLY A 106 -1.95 12.47 -0.04
N HIS A 107 -1.89 12.75 1.26
CA HIS A 107 -0.81 12.26 2.11
C HIS A 107 -0.77 10.72 2.15
N ALA A 108 0.42 10.16 1.93
CA ALA A 108 0.73 8.75 2.10
C ALA A 108 1.84 8.63 3.16
N PHE A 109 1.48 8.34 4.41
CA PHE A 109 2.40 8.31 5.53
C PHE A 109 2.56 6.90 6.10
N GLY A 110 3.79 6.54 6.47
CA GLY A 110 4.10 5.28 7.12
C GLY A 110 3.53 4.09 6.33
N ASN A 111 2.71 3.28 6.99
CA ASN A 111 2.10 2.11 6.35
C ASN A 111 1.18 2.46 5.15
N GLY A 112 0.75 3.73 5.00
CA GLY A 112 0.06 4.20 3.81
C GLY A 112 0.99 4.32 2.60
N ALA A 113 2.19 4.85 2.80
CA ALA A 113 3.25 4.87 1.79
C ALA A 113 3.75 3.45 1.47
N ILE A 114 3.91 2.61 2.51
CA ILE A 114 4.31 1.21 2.39
C ILE A 114 3.29 0.42 1.55
N LEU A 115 1.98 0.60 1.78
CA LEU A 115 0.92 -0.02 0.96
C LEU A 115 1.07 0.33 -0.52
N SER A 116 1.35 1.59 -0.84
CA SER A 116 1.56 2.00 -2.23
C SER A 116 2.80 1.36 -2.85
N CYS A 117 3.83 1.06 -2.06
CA CYS A 117 5.03 0.34 -2.50
C CYS A 117 4.78 -1.15 -2.75
N ALA A 118 3.76 -1.76 -2.14
CA ALA A 118 3.33 -3.11 -2.47
C ALA A 118 2.65 -3.19 -3.85
N CYS A 119 2.09 -2.08 -4.35
CA CYS A 119 1.55 -1.97 -5.71
C CYS A 119 2.67 -2.02 -6.76
N ASP A 120 2.29 -2.34 -8.01
CA ASP A 120 3.23 -2.39 -9.13
C ASP A 120 3.60 -0.99 -9.62
N PHE A 121 2.60 -0.11 -9.75
CA PHE A 121 2.73 1.25 -10.28
C PHE A 121 2.09 2.27 -9.32
N ARG A 122 2.52 3.52 -9.40
CA ARG A 122 2.05 4.62 -8.55
C ARG A 122 1.90 5.90 -9.35
N PHE A 123 0.81 6.59 -9.12
CA PHE A 123 0.54 7.96 -9.56
C PHE A 123 0.25 8.79 -8.31
N MET A 124 0.61 10.06 -8.30
CA MET A 124 0.33 10.93 -7.16
C MET A 124 -0.06 12.32 -7.63
N LYS A 125 -1.08 12.91 -6.98
CA LYS A 125 -1.42 14.31 -7.24
C LYS A 125 -0.39 15.25 -6.64
N SER A 126 -0.14 16.40 -7.29
CA SER A 126 0.91 17.36 -6.93
C SER A 126 0.42 18.63 -6.25
N ASP A 127 -0.89 18.93 -6.31
CA ASP A 127 -1.49 20.10 -5.68
C ASP A 127 -1.43 20.04 -4.15
N ARG A 128 -1.44 18.81 -3.58
CA ARG A 128 -1.41 18.56 -2.14
C ARG A 128 -0.95 17.16 -1.83
N GLY A 129 -0.19 17.03 -0.75
CA GLY A 129 0.19 15.74 -0.17
C GLY A 129 1.69 15.54 -0.15
N PHE A 130 2.12 14.65 0.73
CA PHE A 130 3.50 14.19 0.85
C PHE A 130 3.52 12.67 0.97
N PHE A 131 4.54 12.10 0.42
CA PHE A 131 4.92 10.71 0.61
C PHE A 131 6.04 10.67 1.66
N CYS A 132 5.90 9.85 2.71
CA CYS A 132 6.81 9.90 3.84
C CYS A 132 6.86 8.57 4.58
N PHE A 133 8.06 8.21 5.03
CA PHE A 133 8.32 7.13 5.98
C PHE A 133 8.77 7.74 7.31
N PRO A 134 7.84 8.10 8.22
CA PRO A 134 8.17 8.77 9.49
C PRO A 134 8.64 7.80 10.58
N GLU A 135 8.87 6.54 10.28
CA GLU A 135 9.15 5.45 11.23
C GLU A 135 10.35 5.77 12.12
N VAL A 136 11.40 6.41 11.58
CA VAL A 136 12.57 6.84 12.34
C VAL A 136 12.24 7.92 13.37
N ASP A 137 11.25 8.77 13.09
CA ASP A 137 10.82 9.87 13.99
C ASP A 137 9.90 9.36 15.11
N VAL A 138 9.21 8.23 14.88
CA VAL A 138 8.21 7.68 15.79
C VAL A 138 8.68 6.39 16.49
N SER A 139 9.96 6.02 16.32
CA SER A 139 10.59 4.83 16.92
C SER A 139 9.85 3.51 16.59
N ILE A 140 9.31 3.38 15.39
CA ILE A 140 8.65 2.18 14.90
C ILE A 140 9.45 1.63 13.72
N PRO A 141 10.28 0.59 13.90
CA PRO A 141 11.07 0.03 12.81
C PRO A 141 10.18 -0.68 11.78
N PHE A 142 10.64 -0.70 10.54
CA PHE A 142 10.02 -1.52 9.50
C PHE A 142 10.15 -3.00 9.81
N LEU A 143 9.14 -3.79 9.46
CA LEU A 143 9.31 -5.24 9.36
C LEU A 143 10.25 -5.59 8.19
N PRO A 144 10.99 -6.71 8.27
CA PRO A 144 11.88 -7.16 7.20
C PRO A 144 11.21 -7.26 5.83
N GLY A 145 9.98 -7.79 5.79
CA GLY A 145 9.18 -7.88 4.58
C GLY A 145 8.88 -6.50 3.96
N MET A 146 8.50 -5.51 4.80
CA MET A 146 8.27 -4.15 4.35
C MET A 146 9.51 -3.54 3.71
N LEU A 147 10.68 -3.68 4.34
CA LEU A 147 11.95 -3.24 3.77
C LEU A 147 12.22 -3.88 2.40
N ALA A 148 11.92 -5.19 2.28
CA ALA A 148 12.19 -5.92 1.05
C ALA A 148 11.37 -5.40 -0.14
N PHE A 149 10.05 -5.14 0.04
CA PHE A 149 9.24 -4.67 -1.08
C PHE A 149 9.26 -3.14 -1.27
N VAL A 150 9.56 -2.33 -0.26
CA VAL A 150 9.77 -0.90 -0.45
C VAL A 150 11.00 -0.65 -1.33
N LYS A 151 12.09 -1.42 -1.13
CA LYS A 151 13.31 -1.37 -1.96
C LYS A 151 13.06 -1.66 -3.44
N LYS A 152 12.03 -2.45 -3.81
CA LYS A 152 11.70 -2.69 -5.22
C LYS A 152 11.14 -1.46 -5.92
N SER A 153 10.57 -0.53 -5.15
CA SER A 153 9.78 0.60 -5.65
C SER A 153 10.54 1.92 -5.65
N ILE A 154 11.66 1.99 -4.93
CA ILE A 154 12.39 3.23 -4.68
C ILE A 154 13.88 2.99 -4.99
N PRO A 155 14.53 3.83 -5.82
CA PRO A 155 15.96 3.74 -6.07
C PRO A 155 16.76 3.77 -4.76
N HIS A 156 17.83 2.97 -4.68
CA HIS A 156 18.54 2.70 -3.43
C HIS A 156 18.99 3.98 -2.69
N TYR A 157 19.53 4.95 -3.40
CA TYR A 157 19.99 6.21 -2.81
C TYR A 157 18.82 7.01 -2.21
N LYS A 158 17.67 7.03 -2.90
CA LYS A 158 16.49 7.75 -2.45
C LYS A 158 15.78 7.02 -1.31
N PHE A 159 15.78 5.68 -1.37
CA PHE A 159 15.29 4.84 -0.29
C PHE A 159 16.03 5.14 1.03
N ASN A 160 17.38 5.17 1.00
CA ASN A 160 18.18 5.47 2.19
C ASN A 160 17.91 6.89 2.72
N GLU A 161 17.81 7.88 1.83
CA GLU A 161 17.45 9.25 2.24
C GLU A 161 16.09 9.25 2.96
N MET A 162 15.06 8.69 2.33
CA MET A 162 13.69 8.76 2.85
C MET A 162 13.51 8.01 4.17
N ILE A 163 14.06 6.79 4.28
CA ILE A 163 13.84 5.94 5.45
C ILE A 163 14.68 6.36 6.67
N LEU A 164 15.87 6.94 6.44
CA LEU A 164 16.78 7.33 7.53
C LEU A 164 16.55 8.76 8.02
N THR A 165 15.81 9.58 7.26
CA THR A 165 15.57 10.99 7.59
C THR A 165 14.11 11.32 7.88
N GLY A 166 13.16 10.41 7.58
CA GLY A 166 11.74 10.71 7.68
C GLY A 166 11.28 11.82 6.71
N LYS A 167 12.07 12.12 5.67
CA LYS A 167 11.79 13.22 4.73
C LYS A 167 10.41 13.09 4.09
N ARG A 168 9.68 14.20 4.08
CA ARG A 168 8.43 14.34 3.33
C ARG A 168 8.75 14.72 1.88
N VAL A 169 8.33 13.89 0.93
CA VAL A 169 8.62 14.04 -0.49
C VAL A 169 7.33 14.36 -1.24
N ALA A 170 7.34 15.40 -2.08
CA ALA A 170 6.20 15.77 -2.91
C ALA A 170 6.21 15.03 -4.26
N ALA A 171 5.07 14.98 -4.94
CA ALA A 171 4.91 14.22 -6.17
C ALA A 171 5.92 14.58 -7.28
N PRO A 172 6.27 15.86 -7.55
CA PRO A 172 7.27 16.17 -8.57
C PRO A 172 8.64 15.56 -8.30
N GLU A 173 9.09 15.56 -7.03
CA GLU A 173 10.36 14.94 -6.64
C GLU A 173 10.29 13.40 -6.76
N LEU A 174 9.14 12.78 -6.46
CA LEU A 174 8.94 11.35 -6.65
C LEU A 174 8.98 10.95 -8.12
N GLU A 175 8.42 11.76 -9.02
CA GLU A 175 8.47 11.55 -10.47
C GLU A 175 9.88 11.69 -10.99
N GLU A 176 10.63 12.73 -10.59
CA GLU A 176 12.04 12.94 -10.95
C GLU A 176 12.90 11.72 -10.62
N HIS A 177 12.62 11.06 -9.51
CA HIS A 177 13.32 9.86 -9.07
C HIS A 177 12.68 8.53 -9.53
N HIS A 178 11.71 8.58 -10.44
CA HIS A 178 11.02 7.39 -10.98
C HIS A 178 10.37 6.50 -9.91
N ILE A 179 9.92 7.10 -8.80
CA ILE A 179 9.19 6.40 -7.74
C ILE A 179 7.70 6.31 -8.09
N ILE A 180 7.20 7.30 -8.80
CA ILE A 180 5.85 7.31 -9.38
C ILE A 180 5.95 7.48 -10.89
N GLU A 181 4.90 7.04 -11.60
CA GLU A 181 4.79 7.15 -13.06
C GLU A 181 4.55 8.61 -13.49
N LYS A 182 3.76 9.35 -12.67
CA LYS A 182 3.41 10.73 -12.97
C LYS A 182 2.95 11.51 -11.73
N ALA A 183 3.40 12.77 -11.63
CA ALA A 183 2.84 13.80 -10.77
C ALA A 183 1.65 14.45 -11.49
N CYS A 184 0.44 14.17 -11.02
CA CYS A 184 -0.81 14.63 -11.63
C CYS A 184 -1.22 15.97 -11.05
N ALA A 185 -1.88 16.82 -11.84
CA ALA A 185 -2.21 18.19 -11.41
C ALA A 185 -3.13 18.21 -10.17
N ASP A 186 -4.17 17.38 -10.18
CA ASP A 186 -5.19 17.28 -9.13
C ASP A 186 -5.75 15.86 -9.06
N LYS A 187 -6.84 15.66 -8.29
CA LYS A 187 -7.49 14.34 -8.13
C LYS A 187 -8.15 13.85 -9.42
N GLU A 188 -8.72 14.74 -10.23
CA GLU A 188 -9.37 14.38 -11.47
C GLU A 188 -8.34 13.90 -12.51
N ASP A 189 -7.25 14.64 -12.69
CA ASP A 189 -6.12 14.25 -13.53
C ASP A 189 -5.48 12.95 -13.03
N LEU A 190 -5.29 12.82 -11.71
CA LEU A 190 -4.77 11.60 -11.09
C LEU A 190 -5.58 10.37 -11.50
N MET A 191 -6.91 10.43 -11.31
CA MET A 191 -7.77 9.29 -11.64
C MET A 191 -7.82 9.05 -13.15
N ALA A 192 -7.87 10.11 -13.97
CA ALA A 192 -7.82 9.98 -15.42
C ALA A 192 -6.56 9.27 -15.91
N GLN A 193 -5.37 9.67 -15.39
CA GLN A 193 -4.07 9.07 -15.75
C GLN A 193 -3.96 7.62 -15.26
N ALA A 194 -4.29 7.36 -13.99
CA ALA A 194 -4.22 6.02 -13.43
C ALA A 194 -5.16 5.05 -14.16
N MET A 195 -6.39 5.47 -14.48
CA MET A 195 -7.36 4.66 -15.20
C MET A 195 -6.97 4.46 -16.66
N ALA A 196 -6.47 5.50 -17.35
CA ALA A 196 -5.94 5.37 -18.70
C ALA A 196 -4.79 4.36 -18.75
N PHE A 197 -3.86 4.44 -17.79
CA PHE A 197 -2.75 3.50 -17.67
C PHE A 197 -3.25 2.08 -17.38
N ALA A 198 -4.19 1.91 -16.44
CA ALA A 198 -4.78 0.61 -16.10
C ALA A 198 -5.40 -0.08 -17.32
N ARG A 199 -6.10 0.68 -18.18
CA ARG A 199 -6.73 0.16 -19.40
C ARG A 199 -5.75 -0.26 -20.50
N THR A 200 -4.46 0.10 -20.39
CA THR A 200 -3.45 -0.40 -21.34
C THR A 200 -3.10 -1.87 -21.14
N PHE A 201 -3.42 -2.43 -19.96
CA PHE A 201 -3.09 -3.80 -19.65
C PHE A 201 -4.11 -4.77 -20.23
N ASN A 202 -3.66 -5.50 -21.27
CA ASN A 202 -4.40 -6.59 -21.88
C ASN A 202 -3.50 -7.84 -21.87
N LYS A 203 -3.15 -8.30 -20.67
CA LYS A 203 -2.25 -9.44 -20.49
C LYS A 203 -3.01 -10.62 -19.90
N LYS A 204 -2.67 -11.83 -20.32
CA LYS A 204 -3.24 -13.05 -19.72
C LYS A 204 -2.84 -13.13 -18.24
N ARG A 205 -3.81 -13.28 -17.35
CA ARG A 205 -3.61 -13.35 -15.89
C ARG A 205 -2.60 -14.41 -15.47
N GLY A 206 -2.64 -15.58 -16.11
CA GLY A 206 -1.74 -16.69 -15.77
C GLY A 206 -0.27 -16.32 -15.91
N ILE A 207 0.14 -15.76 -17.07
CA ILE A 207 1.55 -15.37 -17.29
C ILE A 207 1.94 -14.15 -16.46
N PHE A 208 1.04 -13.16 -16.30
CA PHE A 208 1.30 -11.99 -15.48
C PHE A 208 1.54 -12.39 -14.01
N GLY A 209 0.65 -13.20 -13.44
CA GLY A 209 0.79 -13.72 -12.09
C GLY A 209 2.03 -14.58 -11.90
N GLU A 210 2.42 -15.41 -12.91
CA GLU A 210 3.65 -16.21 -12.84
C GLU A 210 4.90 -15.32 -12.81
N HIS A 211 4.94 -14.24 -13.61
CA HIS A 211 6.03 -13.27 -13.53
C HIS A 211 6.14 -12.63 -12.15
N LYS A 212 5.01 -12.18 -11.56
CA LYS A 212 5.01 -11.58 -10.22
C LYS A 212 5.45 -12.58 -9.15
N ARG A 213 5.00 -13.83 -9.21
CA ARG A 213 5.44 -14.87 -8.27
C ARG A 213 6.95 -15.11 -8.32
N ARG A 214 7.54 -15.16 -9.52
CA ARG A 214 9.00 -15.32 -9.67
C ARG A 214 9.75 -14.09 -9.23
N LEU A 215 9.28 -12.89 -9.65
CA LEU A 215 9.89 -11.60 -9.33
C LEU A 215 9.93 -11.36 -7.82
N HIS A 216 8.83 -11.67 -7.12
CA HIS A 216 8.67 -11.37 -5.70
C HIS A 216 8.90 -12.57 -4.77
N LYS A 217 9.35 -13.73 -5.30
CA LYS A 217 9.56 -14.95 -4.50
C LYS A 217 10.39 -14.70 -3.23
N HIS A 218 11.48 -13.94 -3.34
CA HIS A 218 12.36 -13.64 -2.22
C HIS A 218 11.69 -12.70 -1.19
N ILE A 219 10.85 -11.76 -1.64
CA ILE A 219 10.10 -10.84 -0.76
C ILE A 219 9.08 -11.64 0.06
N ILE A 220 8.31 -12.50 -0.60
CA ILE A 220 7.32 -13.35 0.06
C ILE A 220 7.99 -14.24 1.12
N LYS A 221 9.15 -14.83 0.77
CA LYS A 221 9.92 -15.64 1.72
C LYS A 221 10.33 -14.83 2.96
N ILE A 222 10.76 -13.58 2.80
CA ILE A 222 11.11 -12.69 3.93
C ILE A 222 9.87 -12.40 4.78
N ILE A 223 8.74 -12.05 4.17
CA ILE A 223 7.48 -11.80 4.90
C ILE A 223 7.07 -13.03 5.71
N ASP A 224 7.14 -14.23 5.11
CA ASP A 224 6.65 -15.44 5.76
C ASP A 224 7.60 -16.00 6.83
N GLU A 225 8.91 -15.81 6.70
CA GLU A 225 9.90 -16.40 7.59
C GLU A 225 10.46 -15.42 8.64
N GLN A 226 10.59 -14.12 8.30
CA GLN A 226 11.27 -13.16 9.18
C GLN A 226 10.31 -12.22 9.92
N ASP A 227 9.19 -11.80 9.30
CA ASP A 227 8.24 -10.91 9.98
C ASP A 227 7.66 -11.53 11.26
N PRO A 228 7.37 -12.86 11.34
CA PRO A 228 6.91 -13.49 12.59
C PRO A 228 7.86 -13.32 13.77
N GLU A 229 9.18 -13.22 13.53
CA GLU A 229 10.17 -13.01 14.61
C GLU A 229 9.95 -11.70 15.38
N PHE A 230 9.30 -10.72 14.75
CA PHE A 230 8.96 -9.41 15.32
C PHE A 230 7.49 -9.32 15.72
N ILE A 231 6.60 -9.95 14.96
CA ILE A 231 5.15 -9.90 15.20
C ILE A 231 4.77 -10.73 16.42
N GLU A 232 5.28 -11.95 16.56
CA GLU A 232 4.90 -12.84 17.66
C GLU A 232 5.27 -12.26 19.05
N PRO A 233 6.49 -11.75 19.28
CA PRO A 233 6.81 -11.10 20.54
C PRO A 233 6.27 -9.67 20.64
N LEU A 234 5.65 -9.12 19.61
CA LEU A 234 5.27 -7.70 19.49
C LEU A 234 6.46 -6.75 19.65
N ASN A 235 7.62 -7.13 19.15
CA ASN A 235 8.80 -6.28 19.12
C ASN A 235 8.69 -5.25 17.97
N LEU A 236 7.72 -4.33 18.11
CA LEU A 236 7.30 -3.38 17.09
C LEU A 236 7.80 -1.95 17.35
N MET A 237 8.55 -1.74 18.43
CA MET A 237 9.10 -0.43 18.82
C MET A 237 10.58 -0.61 19.21
N ALA A 238 11.38 0.42 18.95
CA ALA A 238 12.80 0.50 19.29
C ALA A 238 13.06 1.57 20.37
#